data_ee9271777b8193c2255a84020dfa85ff
#
_entry.id   ee9271777b8193c2255a84020dfa85ff
#
_cell.length_a   1.000
_cell.length_b   1.000
_cell.length_c   1.000
_cell.angle_alpha   90.00
_cell.angle_beta   90.00
_cell.angle_gamma   90.00
#
_symmetry.space_group_name_H-M   'P 1'
#
loop_
_entity.id
_entity.type
_entity.pdbx_description
1 polymer ?
#
loop_
_entity_poly.entity_id
_entity_poly.type
_entity_poly.pdbx_seq_one_letter_code
_entity_poly.pdbx_strand_id
1 'polypeptide(L)'
;MGRVGYSWGRTLFYGKGGVAIEDSSTSVNCVYGPTGQTPLGVGFRSCLNQAGLVTGGFSTPGYTRVGWTIGYGTEFDLGKNWSAKAEYDYLSFGRHTALASDGTTFLTDRSNVSQVKVGVNYRFGPGTVVAKY
;
A
#
# COMPACT_ATOMS: atom_id res chain seq x y z
N MET A 1 -11.70 2.64 10.43
CA MET A 1 -10.52 2.76 11.32
C MET A 1 -10.94 3.30 12.68
N GLY A 2 -10.54 2.64 13.78
CA GLY A 2 -10.63 3.15 15.14
C GLY A 2 -9.32 3.82 15.56
N ARG A 3 -9.40 4.85 16.40
CA ARG A 3 -8.24 5.56 16.96
C ARG A 3 -8.44 5.75 18.46
N VAL A 4 -7.40 5.44 19.24
CA VAL A 4 -7.36 5.65 20.70
C VAL A 4 -6.08 6.41 21.01
N GLY A 5 -6.19 7.45 21.83
CA GLY A 5 -5.05 8.31 22.15
C GLY A 5 -5.03 8.74 23.61
N TYR A 6 -3.83 9.05 24.07
CA TYR A 6 -3.55 9.61 25.38
C TYR A 6 -2.72 10.89 25.24
N SER A 7 -3.15 11.95 25.86
CA SER A 7 -2.42 13.23 25.85
C SER A 7 -1.61 13.40 27.11
N TRP A 8 -0.34 13.70 26.94
CA TRP A 8 0.58 14.04 28.03
C TRP A 8 1.21 15.42 27.77
N GLY A 9 0.77 16.38 28.55
CA GLY A 9 1.19 17.77 28.38
C GLY A 9 0.83 18.31 26.98
N ARG A 10 1.85 18.61 26.17
CA ARG A 10 1.71 19.14 24.80
C ARG A 10 1.81 18.08 23.73
N THR A 11 1.87 16.82 24.11
CA THR A 11 2.05 15.69 23.20
C THR A 11 0.84 14.77 23.28
N LEU A 12 0.31 14.39 22.12
CA LEU A 12 -0.72 13.38 21.97
C LEU A 12 -0.08 12.12 21.37
N PHE A 13 -0.18 11.01 22.08
CA PHE A 13 0.17 9.68 21.56
C PHE A 13 -1.11 8.94 21.19
N TYR A 14 -1.11 8.26 20.07
CA TYR A 14 -2.28 7.50 19.65
C TYR A 14 -1.91 6.24 18.89
N GLY A 15 -2.75 5.23 19.06
CA GLY A 15 -2.79 4.05 18.24
C GLY A 15 -4.03 4.04 17.35
N LYS A 16 -3.94 3.46 16.19
CA LYS A 16 -5.05 3.28 15.27
C LYS A 16 -5.03 1.89 14.67
N GLY A 17 -6.21 1.38 14.33
CA GLY A 17 -6.33 0.08 13.72
C GLY A 17 -7.65 -0.04 12.97
N GLY A 18 -7.70 -0.99 12.06
CA GLY A 18 -8.93 -1.19 11.29
C GLY A 18 -8.74 -2.07 10.07
N VAL A 19 -9.75 -2.05 9.22
CA VAL A 19 -9.77 -2.75 7.94
C VAL A 19 -9.16 -1.85 6.88
N ALA A 20 -8.31 -2.44 6.04
CA ALA A 20 -7.75 -1.82 4.84
C ALA A 20 -8.33 -2.53 3.60
N ILE A 21 -8.62 -1.77 2.57
CA ILE A 21 -9.11 -2.29 1.28
C ILE A 21 -8.13 -1.80 0.23
N GLU A 22 -7.65 -2.72 -0.60
CA GLU A 22 -6.73 -2.45 -1.71
C GLU A 22 -7.31 -3.00 -3.00
N ASP A 23 -7.33 -2.19 -4.03
CA ASP A 23 -7.62 -2.62 -5.39
C ASP A 23 -6.30 -2.82 -6.12
N SER A 24 -6.06 -4.03 -6.59
CA SER A 24 -4.81 -4.40 -7.24
C SER A 24 -5.09 -4.98 -8.62
N SER A 25 -4.33 -4.52 -9.60
CA SER A 25 -4.28 -5.09 -10.94
C SER A 25 -2.82 -5.23 -11.36
N THR A 26 -2.48 -6.33 -12.00
CA THR A 26 -1.13 -6.55 -12.49
C THR A 26 -1.16 -6.74 -13.99
N SER A 27 -0.35 -5.97 -14.71
CA SER A 27 -0.13 -6.14 -16.13
C SER A 27 1.36 -6.36 -16.40
N VAL A 28 1.68 -7.40 -17.13
CA VAL A 28 3.03 -7.71 -17.56
C VAL A 28 3.09 -7.56 -19.08
N ASN A 29 3.89 -6.61 -19.54
CA ASN A 29 4.13 -6.39 -20.95
C ASN A 29 5.44 -7.08 -21.34
N CYS A 30 5.37 -7.99 -22.30
CA CYS A 30 6.53 -8.66 -22.83
C CYS A 30 7.08 -7.87 -24.02
N VAL A 31 8.28 -7.32 -23.87
CA VAL A 31 8.91 -6.48 -24.90
C VAL A 31 10.11 -7.25 -25.49
N TYR A 32 10.19 -7.27 -26.82
CA TYR A 32 11.40 -7.75 -27.51
C TYR A 32 12.55 -6.76 -27.31
N GLY A 33 13.68 -7.24 -26.82
CA GLY A 33 14.92 -6.48 -26.93
C GLY A 33 15.43 -6.46 -28.40
N PRO A 34 16.16 -5.43 -28.82
CA PRO A 34 16.65 -5.29 -30.19
C PRO A 34 17.62 -6.38 -30.63
N THR A 35 18.05 -7.24 -29.73
CA THR A 35 19.00 -8.36 -30.00
C THR A 35 18.35 -9.73 -29.99
N GLY A 36 17.02 -9.84 -29.90
CA GLY A 36 16.35 -11.14 -29.81
C GLY A 36 16.67 -11.98 -28.56
N GLN A 37 17.41 -11.41 -27.63
CA GLN A 37 17.74 -12.08 -26.37
C GLN A 37 16.65 -11.81 -25.35
N THR A 38 16.11 -12.88 -24.77
CA THR A 38 15.26 -12.79 -23.59
C THR A 38 16.06 -12.11 -22.47
N PRO A 39 15.52 -11.09 -21.81
CA PRO A 39 16.17 -10.53 -20.63
C PRO A 39 16.41 -11.66 -19.63
N LEU A 40 17.65 -11.87 -19.25
CA LEU A 40 18.04 -12.81 -18.18
C LEU A 40 17.55 -12.26 -16.85
N GLY A 41 16.29 -12.53 -16.54
CA GLY A 41 15.65 -12.15 -15.28
C GLY A 41 14.69 -13.24 -14.86
N VAL A 42 14.81 -13.67 -13.62
CA VAL A 42 13.99 -14.66 -12.94
C VAL A 42 12.50 -14.37 -13.17
N GLY A 43 11.78 -15.25 -13.82
CA GLY A 43 10.32 -15.22 -13.89
C GLY A 43 9.66 -15.07 -15.25
N PHE A 44 10.40 -14.90 -16.34
CA PHE A 44 9.84 -14.61 -17.68
C PHE A 44 9.44 -15.82 -18.55
N ARG A 45 9.29 -17.01 -17.96
CA ARG A 45 8.73 -18.16 -18.71
C ARG A 45 7.30 -17.92 -19.20
N SER A 46 6.59 -17.01 -18.53
CA SER A 46 5.21 -16.62 -18.87
C SER A 46 5.10 -15.77 -20.16
N CYS A 47 6.20 -15.27 -20.69
CA CYS A 47 6.21 -14.53 -21.95
C CYS A 47 6.48 -15.41 -23.19
N LEU A 48 6.76 -16.68 -22.97
CA LEU A 48 7.02 -17.64 -24.05
C LEU A 48 5.84 -18.61 -24.17
N ASN A 49 5.30 -18.77 -25.37
CA ASN A 49 4.38 -19.86 -25.65
C ASN A 49 5.12 -21.20 -25.71
N GLN A 50 4.41 -22.32 -25.88
CA GLN A 50 4.99 -23.65 -26.01
C GLN A 50 5.96 -23.79 -27.19
N ALA A 51 5.87 -22.90 -28.16
CA ALA A 51 6.78 -22.87 -29.32
C ALA A 51 8.01 -21.97 -29.10
N GLY A 52 8.20 -21.39 -27.89
CA GLY A 52 9.31 -20.50 -27.58
C GLY A 52 9.20 -19.10 -28.20
N LEU A 53 8.03 -18.75 -28.72
CA LEU A 53 7.74 -17.42 -29.26
C LEU A 53 7.24 -16.51 -28.15
N VAL A 54 7.74 -15.26 -28.15
CA VAL A 54 7.23 -14.22 -27.22
C VAL A 54 5.79 -13.91 -27.58
N THR A 55 4.88 -14.20 -26.69
CA THR A 55 3.49 -13.75 -26.79
C THR A 55 3.32 -12.43 -26.07
N GLY A 56 2.40 -11.61 -26.56
CA GLY A 56 2.07 -10.32 -25.89
C GLY A 56 1.83 -10.53 -24.40
N GLY A 57 1.96 -9.45 -23.61
CA GLY A 57 1.83 -9.48 -22.18
C GLY A 57 0.51 -10.11 -21.68
N PHE A 58 0.48 -10.47 -20.43
CA PHE A 58 -0.74 -10.92 -19.76
C PHE A 58 -1.14 -9.93 -18.66
N SER A 59 -2.43 -9.87 -18.37
CA SER A 59 -2.95 -9.08 -17.26
C SER A 59 -3.79 -9.95 -16.35
N THR A 60 -3.77 -9.66 -15.07
CA THR A 60 -4.76 -10.20 -14.14
C THR A 60 -5.95 -9.24 -14.07
N PRO A 61 -7.18 -9.74 -14.05
CA PRO A 61 -8.33 -8.89 -13.72
C PRO A 61 -8.07 -8.17 -12.41
N GLY A 62 -8.53 -6.92 -12.33
CA GLY A 62 -8.49 -6.18 -11.08
C GLY A 62 -9.27 -6.94 -9.99
N TYR A 63 -8.71 -7.06 -8.81
CA TYR A 63 -9.35 -7.68 -7.66
C TYR A 63 -9.16 -6.82 -6.42
N THR A 64 -10.19 -6.82 -5.59
CA THR A 64 -10.19 -6.09 -4.32
C THR A 64 -9.69 -7.01 -3.22
N ARG A 65 -8.71 -6.54 -2.45
CA ARG A 65 -8.20 -7.23 -1.27
C ARG A 65 -8.70 -6.55 -0.01
N VAL A 66 -9.04 -7.36 0.97
CA VAL A 66 -9.32 -6.90 2.32
C VAL A 66 -8.16 -7.30 3.21
N GLY A 67 -7.63 -6.35 3.93
CA GLY A 67 -6.55 -6.52 4.87
C GLY A 67 -6.84 -5.83 6.19
N TRP A 68 -5.87 -5.87 7.08
CA TRP A 68 -5.90 -5.13 8.33
C TRP A 68 -4.77 -4.10 8.36
N THR A 69 -4.98 -3.05 9.14
CA THR A 69 -3.98 -2.02 9.36
C THR A 69 -3.85 -1.75 10.85
N ILE A 70 -2.63 -1.54 11.27
CA ILE A 70 -2.30 -1.04 12.60
C ILE A 70 -1.28 0.08 12.45
N GLY A 71 -1.43 1.10 13.26
CA GLY A 71 -0.50 2.22 13.24
C GLY A 71 -0.43 2.90 14.60
N TYR A 72 0.61 3.67 14.77
CA TYR A 72 0.77 4.55 15.91
C TYR A 72 1.31 5.90 15.45
N GLY A 73 1.03 6.91 16.24
CA GLY A 73 1.49 8.25 15.92
C GLY A 73 1.60 9.12 17.14
N THR A 74 2.28 10.22 16.95
CA THR A 74 2.39 11.28 17.92
C THR A 74 2.11 12.63 17.27
N GLU A 75 1.43 13.50 18.00
CA GLU A 75 1.22 14.89 17.62
C GLU A 75 1.74 15.78 18.73
N PHE A 76 2.58 16.73 18.37
CA PHE A 76 3.21 17.65 19.28
C PHE A 76 2.73 19.09 19.01
N ASP A 77 2.23 19.74 20.02
CA ASP A 77 1.83 21.15 19.94
C ASP A 77 3.07 22.06 20.05
N LEU A 78 3.41 22.72 18.95
CA LEU A 78 4.52 23.67 18.86
C LEU A 78 4.17 25.05 19.42
N GLY A 79 2.90 25.28 19.75
CA GLY A 79 2.42 26.60 20.13
C GLY A 79 2.11 27.52 18.93
N LYS A 80 1.53 28.68 19.20
CA LYS A 80 1.16 29.66 18.17
C LYS A 80 0.32 29.07 17.04
N ASN A 81 -0.61 28.16 17.37
CA ASN A 81 -1.49 27.47 16.43
C ASN A 81 -0.79 26.41 15.51
N TRP A 82 0.44 26.06 15.77
CA TRP A 82 1.16 25.04 15.02
C TRP A 82 1.21 23.71 15.78
N SER A 83 1.03 22.61 15.07
CA SER A 83 1.33 21.26 15.56
C SER A 83 2.08 20.46 14.52
N ALA A 84 2.99 19.61 14.99
CA ALA A 84 3.70 18.63 14.16
C ALA A 84 3.18 17.25 14.50
N LYS A 85 3.06 16.39 13.50
CA LYS A 85 2.66 14.99 13.67
C LYS A 85 3.59 14.05 12.93
N ALA A 86 3.79 12.88 13.53
CA ALA A 86 4.47 11.75 12.90
C ALA A 86 3.61 10.49 13.12
N GLU A 87 3.42 9.72 12.07
CA GLU A 87 2.64 8.49 12.09
C GLU A 87 3.40 7.37 11.40
N TYR A 88 3.28 6.17 11.93
CA TYR A 88 3.70 4.94 11.28
C TYR A 88 2.51 4.03 11.11
N ASP A 89 2.33 3.52 9.91
CA ASP A 89 1.26 2.60 9.54
C ASP A 89 1.83 1.33 8.95
N TYR A 90 1.35 0.21 9.43
CA TYR A 90 1.58 -1.10 8.85
C TYR A 90 0.26 -1.67 8.33
N LEU A 91 0.26 -2.06 7.05
CA LEU A 91 -0.88 -2.65 6.37
C LEU A 91 -0.49 -4.04 5.90
N SER A 92 -1.38 -5.01 6.09
CA SER A 92 -1.17 -6.39 5.63
C SER A 92 -2.43 -6.90 4.93
N PHE A 93 -2.27 -7.28 3.67
CA PHE A 93 -3.38 -7.77 2.82
C PHE A 93 -3.36 -9.30 2.63
N GLY A 94 -2.49 -10.00 3.37
CA GLY A 94 -2.43 -11.44 3.32
C GLY A 94 -1.85 -11.99 2.01
N ARG A 95 -2.15 -13.26 1.74
CA ARG A 95 -1.79 -13.95 0.50
C ARG A 95 -2.99 -13.99 -0.43
N HIS A 96 -2.75 -13.65 -1.68
CA HIS A 96 -3.74 -13.85 -2.74
C HIS A 96 -3.13 -14.69 -3.84
N THR A 97 -3.89 -15.68 -4.30
CA THR A 97 -3.53 -16.49 -5.47
C THR A 97 -4.56 -16.21 -6.55
N ALA A 98 -4.11 -15.68 -7.66
CA ALA A 98 -4.93 -15.41 -8.84
C ALA A 98 -4.46 -16.29 -10.01
N LEU A 99 -5.41 -16.75 -10.81
CA LEU A 99 -5.14 -17.40 -12.07
C LEU A 99 -4.88 -16.33 -13.13
N ALA A 100 -3.76 -16.43 -13.80
CA ALA A 100 -3.43 -15.54 -14.91
C ALA A 100 -4.36 -15.79 -16.10
N SER A 101 -4.46 -14.81 -16.99
CA SER A 101 -5.31 -14.91 -18.19
C SER A 101 -4.91 -16.03 -19.17
N ASP A 102 -3.74 -16.65 -18.98
CA ASP A 102 -3.28 -17.84 -19.72
C ASP A 102 -3.97 -19.14 -19.26
N GLY A 103 -4.75 -19.10 -18.18
CA GLY A 103 -5.51 -20.23 -17.64
C GLY A 103 -4.66 -21.32 -16.98
N THR A 104 -3.33 -21.16 -16.89
CA THR A 104 -2.42 -22.18 -16.38
C THR A 104 -1.47 -21.70 -15.29
N THR A 105 -1.22 -20.40 -15.23
CA THR A 105 -0.27 -19.80 -14.27
C THR A 105 -0.97 -19.29 -13.03
N PHE A 106 -0.59 -19.78 -11.85
CA PHE A 106 -1.03 -19.26 -10.57
C PHE A 106 -0.03 -18.21 -10.08
N LEU A 107 -0.50 -16.99 -9.92
CA LEU A 107 0.27 -15.91 -9.32
C LEU A 107 -0.10 -15.81 -7.85
N THR A 108 0.86 -16.04 -6.97
CA THR A 108 0.68 -15.84 -5.53
C THR A 108 1.43 -14.60 -5.12
N ASP A 109 0.71 -13.63 -4.61
CA ASP A 109 1.27 -12.38 -4.12
C ASP A 109 0.93 -12.15 -2.65
N ARG A 110 1.87 -11.58 -1.91
CA ARG A 110 1.68 -11.10 -0.54
C ARG A 110 2.03 -9.62 -0.51
N SER A 111 1.06 -8.78 -0.17
CA SER A 111 1.25 -7.35 -0.05
C SER A 111 1.30 -6.93 1.41
N ASN A 112 2.44 -6.38 1.81
CA ASN A 112 2.60 -5.72 3.11
C ASN A 112 3.18 -4.34 2.84
N VAL A 113 2.56 -3.32 3.40
CA VAL A 113 2.98 -1.94 3.22
C VAL A 113 3.31 -1.33 4.57
N SER A 114 4.51 -0.77 4.67
CA SER A 114 4.93 0.06 5.81
C SER A 114 5.01 1.51 5.35
N GLN A 115 4.33 2.40 6.03
CA GLN A 115 4.25 3.80 5.66
C GLN A 115 4.59 4.70 6.85
N VAL A 116 5.47 5.67 6.61
CA VAL A 116 5.74 6.77 7.54
C VAL A 116 5.12 8.05 6.98
N LYS A 117 4.38 8.76 7.81
CA LYS A 117 3.78 10.05 7.48
C LYS A 117 4.26 11.10 8.48
N VAL A 118 4.76 12.21 7.98
CA VAL A 118 5.08 13.40 8.77
C VAL A 118 4.28 14.56 8.23
N GLY A 119 3.82 15.42 9.13
CA GLY A 119 3.03 16.57 8.74
C GLY A 119 3.10 17.68 9.77
N VAL A 120 2.81 18.88 9.30
CA VAL A 120 2.67 20.07 10.12
C VAL A 120 1.29 20.65 9.87
N ASN A 121 0.56 20.98 10.95
CA ASN A 121 -0.76 21.58 10.86
C ASN A 121 -0.71 22.99 11.44
N TYR A 122 -1.41 23.88 10.78
CA TYR A 122 -1.66 25.23 11.29
C TYR A 122 -3.15 25.42 11.52
N ARG A 123 -3.53 25.87 12.71
CA ARG A 123 -4.92 26.15 13.11
C ARG A 123 -5.24 27.60 12.85
N PHE A 124 -6.16 27.87 11.92
CA PHE A 124 -6.66 29.20 11.65
C PHE A 124 -7.79 29.52 12.63
N GLY A 125 -7.58 30.51 13.52
CA GLY A 125 -8.62 31.07 14.40
C GLY A 125 -8.46 30.73 15.88
N PRO A 126 -9.10 31.52 16.76
CA PRO A 126 -9.14 31.30 18.20
C PRO A 126 -10.22 30.27 18.54
N GLY A 127 -9.96 29.00 18.36
CA GLY A 127 -10.94 27.97 18.67
C GLY A 127 -10.31 26.64 18.98
N THR A 128 -10.66 26.07 20.13
CA THR A 128 -10.46 24.65 20.41
C THR A 128 -11.24 23.84 19.35
N VAL A 129 -10.53 23.17 18.47
CA VAL A 129 -11.16 22.19 17.57
C VAL A 129 -11.56 21.00 18.42
N VAL A 130 -12.81 20.94 18.82
CA VAL A 130 -13.41 19.73 19.35
C VAL A 130 -13.58 18.79 18.17
N ALA A 131 -12.76 17.74 18.09
CA ALA A 131 -12.99 16.67 17.14
C ALA A 131 -14.32 15.99 17.49
N LYS A 132 -15.33 16.26 16.67
CA LYS A 132 -16.62 15.57 16.75
C LYS A 132 -16.46 14.27 15.97
N TYR A 133 -16.50 13.16 16.67
CA TYR A 133 -16.49 11.80 16.09
C TYR A 133 -17.90 11.41 15.65
#